data_6827f315ec31258b242b99eb8ea3ba4b
#
_entry.id   6827f315ec31258b242b99eb8ea3ba4b
#
_cell.length_a   1.000
_cell.length_b   1.000
_cell.length_c   1.000
_cell.angle_alpha   90.00
_cell.angle_beta   90.00
_cell.angle_gamma   90.00
#
_symmetry.space_group_name_H-M   'P 1'
#
loop_
_entity.id
_entity.type
_entity.pdbx_description
1 polymer ?
#
loop_
_entity_poly.entity_id
_entity_poly.type
_entity_poly.pdbx_seq_one_letter_code
_entity_poly.pdbx_strand_id
1 'polypeptide(L)'
;MSTISVRNVTKKYGAVTAIPDLSLEVTKGEFIVLVGPSGCGKSTLLRMLAGLESITEGEVAIDGEVVNNMMPRQRNIAMVFQSYALYPHMTVAGNMGFSLKLDGADKAEVAERVNEVAKILALDSLLDRKPAQLSGGQRQRVAMGRSIVRDPSVFLFDEPLSNLDAKLRVQMRAEIKSLHNRLGTTIVYVTHDQIEAMTMADRIVVMNAGTIEQVGAPLDLYDQPANLFVAEFLGSPSMNLIDGTISDSGTVVLGSGLELSLGASLRAGAEVTLGIRPEYISLSDTGGMKARCMVTVIEPTGPATILVVEMGDEKVTIEVTGRVAHKVGDFIDIWMAKEHCHLFDTSSGIRLDQ
;
A
#
# COMPACT_ATOMS: atom_id res chain seq x y z
N MET A 1 22.33 -4.96 -6.51
CA MET A 1 22.07 -4.49 -7.89
C MET A 1 20.57 -4.41 -8.03
N SER A 2 20.02 -3.29 -8.53
CA SER A 2 18.59 -3.12 -8.73
C SER A 2 18.11 -3.95 -9.90
N THR A 3 16.94 -4.61 -9.73
CA THR A 3 16.26 -5.31 -10.82
C THR A 3 15.48 -4.33 -11.69
N ILE A 4 14.90 -3.26 -11.08
CA ILE A 4 14.20 -2.20 -11.79
C ILE A 4 14.81 -0.87 -11.39
N SER A 5 15.10 -0.04 -12.36
CA SER A 5 15.54 1.34 -12.19
C SER A 5 14.65 2.25 -13.02
N VAL A 6 13.98 3.19 -12.35
CA VAL A 6 13.18 4.26 -12.94
C VAL A 6 13.90 5.56 -12.64
N ARG A 7 14.30 6.32 -13.67
CA ARG A 7 15.09 7.54 -13.52
C ARG A 7 14.43 8.71 -14.22
N ASN A 8 14.02 9.71 -13.43
CA ASN A 8 13.42 10.96 -13.88
C ASN A 8 12.31 10.75 -14.93
N VAL A 9 11.47 9.74 -14.69
CA VAL A 9 10.42 9.36 -15.65
C VAL A 9 9.27 10.35 -15.58
N THR A 10 8.93 10.91 -16.75
CA THR A 10 7.76 11.76 -16.97
C THR A 10 6.75 11.03 -17.84
N LYS A 11 5.46 11.14 -17.50
CA LYS A 11 4.36 10.68 -18.34
C LYS A 11 3.35 11.80 -18.56
N LYS A 12 3.13 12.14 -19.84
CA LYS A 12 2.13 13.12 -20.28
C LYS A 12 1.11 12.46 -21.21
N TYR A 13 -0.16 12.80 -21.04
CA TYR A 13 -1.27 12.50 -21.94
C TYR A 13 -1.81 13.80 -22.51
N GLY A 14 -1.31 14.19 -23.67
CA GLY A 14 -1.60 15.52 -24.24
C GLY A 14 -1.15 16.62 -23.29
N ALA A 15 -2.10 17.45 -22.80
CA ALA A 15 -1.82 18.54 -21.87
C ALA A 15 -1.75 18.12 -20.40
N VAL A 16 -2.14 16.88 -20.07
CA VAL A 16 -2.19 16.40 -18.69
C VAL A 16 -0.89 15.68 -18.36
N THR A 17 -0.18 16.13 -17.33
CA THR A 17 0.98 15.43 -16.77
C THR A 17 0.50 14.46 -15.67
N ALA A 18 0.56 13.17 -15.97
CA ALA A 18 0.14 12.12 -15.04
C ALA A 18 1.25 11.74 -14.04
N ILE A 19 2.51 11.83 -14.49
CA ILE A 19 3.71 11.63 -13.64
C ILE A 19 4.68 12.73 -14.06
N PRO A 20 4.97 13.72 -13.19
CA PRO A 20 5.82 14.86 -13.55
C PRO A 20 7.32 14.54 -13.56
N ASP A 21 7.79 13.81 -12.55
CA ASP A 21 9.15 13.35 -12.38
C ASP A 21 9.16 12.24 -11.33
N LEU A 22 9.57 11.05 -11.71
CA LEU A 22 9.57 9.91 -10.80
C LEU A 22 10.87 9.12 -10.95
N SER A 23 11.52 8.90 -9.80
CA SER A 23 12.69 8.03 -9.70
C SER A 23 12.45 6.98 -8.62
N LEU A 24 12.74 5.71 -8.95
CA LEU A 24 12.52 4.58 -8.05
C LEU A 24 13.52 3.46 -8.40
N GLU A 25 14.18 2.94 -7.38
CA GLU A 25 15.04 1.75 -7.49
C GLU A 25 14.39 0.58 -6.74
N VAL A 26 14.28 -0.59 -7.40
CA VAL A 26 13.75 -1.82 -6.81
C VAL A 26 14.87 -2.87 -6.83
N THR A 27 15.13 -3.48 -5.68
CA THR A 27 16.18 -4.47 -5.54
C THR A 27 15.71 -5.86 -5.98
N LYS A 28 16.68 -6.72 -6.33
CA LYS A 28 16.37 -8.08 -6.76
C LYS A 28 15.74 -8.88 -5.63
N GLY A 29 14.60 -9.54 -5.93
CA GLY A 29 13.86 -10.35 -4.97
C GLY A 29 12.99 -9.54 -4.00
N GLU A 30 12.86 -8.22 -4.20
CA GLU A 30 12.06 -7.33 -3.35
C GLU A 30 10.57 -7.42 -3.71
N PHE A 31 9.73 -7.42 -2.69
CA PHE A 31 8.29 -7.21 -2.82
C PHE A 31 7.95 -5.75 -2.55
N ILE A 32 7.82 -4.96 -3.60
CA ILE A 32 7.48 -3.54 -3.47
C ILE A 32 5.99 -3.31 -3.78
N VAL A 33 5.32 -2.50 -2.95
CA VAL A 33 3.90 -2.19 -3.10
C VAL A 33 3.71 -0.70 -3.36
N LEU A 34 2.99 -0.37 -4.43
CA LEU A 34 2.60 0.99 -4.78
C LEU A 34 1.21 1.26 -4.21
N VAL A 35 1.07 2.26 -3.34
CA VAL A 35 -0.20 2.70 -2.75
C VAL A 35 -0.46 4.17 -2.99
N GLY A 36 -1.69 4.59 -2.84
CA GLY A 36 -2.11 6.00 -2.98
C GLY A 36 -3.55 6.12 -3.46
N PRO A 37 -4.11 7.33 -3.52
CA PRO A 37 -5.47 7.59 -3.97
C PRO A 37 -5.73 7.12 -5.41
N SER A 38 -7.00 6.99 -5.77
CA SER A 38 -7.37 6.72 -7.16
C SER A 38 -6.86 7.83 -8.08
N GLY A 39 -6.26 7.47 -9.21
CA GLY A 39 -5.74 8.42 -10.18
C GLY A 39 -4.34 8.99 -9.89
N CYS A 40 -3.67 8.62 -8.80
CA CYS A 40 -2.33 9.14 -8.46
C CYS A 40 -1.18 8.57 -9.32
N GLY A 41 -1.44 7.75 -10.34
CA GLY A 41 -0.41 7.28 -11.28
C GLY A 41 0.11 5.85 -11.09
N LYS A 42 -0.31 5.08 -10.07
CA LYS A 42 0.15 3.71 -9.78
C LYS A 42 0.07 2.76 -10.97
N SER A 43 -1.14 2.57 -11.51
CA SER A 43 -1.35 1.70 -12.68
C SER A 43 -0.67 2.25 -13.94
N THR A 44 -0.50 3.58 -14.06
CA THR A 44 0.27 4.20 -15.14
C THR A 44 1.73 3.79 -15.04
N LEU A 45 2.35 3.92 -13.85
CA LEU A 45 3.72 3.46 -13.62
C LEU A 45 3.88 1.97 -13.92
N LEU A 46 2.96 1.15 -13.39
CA LEU A 46 2.99 -0.30 -13.62
C LEU A 46 2.92 -0.64 -15.13
N ARG A 47 2.04 0.03 -15.89
CA ARG A 47 1.92 -0.15 -17.34
C ARG A 47 3.14 0.34 -18.11
N MET A 48 3.81 1.40 -17.65
CA MET A 48 5.08 1.84 -18.24
C MET A 48 6.19 0.80 -18.01
N LEU A 49 6.29 0.20 -16.82
CA LEU A 49 7.19 -0.93 -16.55
C LEU A 49 6.87 -2.12 -17.45
N ALA A 50 5.60 -2.41 -17.65
CA ALA A 50 5.14 -3.50 -18.53
C ALA A 50 5.38 -3.23 -20.03
N GLY A 51 5.67 -2.00 -20.44
CA GLY A 51 5.73 -1.59 -21.85
C GLY A 51 4.38 -1.50 -22.54
N LEU A 52 3.30 -1.44 -21.76
CA LEU A 52 1.93 -1.21 -22.24
C LEU A 52 1.63 0.27 -22.42
N GLU A 53 2.43 1.12 -21.80
CA GLU A 53 2.43 2.58 -21.94
C GLU A 53 3.86 3.06 -22.20
N SER A 54 4.01 4.03 -23.11
CA SER A 54 5.29 4.71 -23.34
C SER A 54 5.57 5.72 -22.23
N ILE A 55 6.81 5.90 -21.87
CA ILE A 55 7.24 7.08 -21.10
C ILE A 55 7.36 8.29 -22.04
N THR A 56 7.27 9.51 -21.48
CA THR A 56 7.46 10.74 -22.27
C THR A 56 8.92 11.18 -22.21
N GLU A 57 9.52 11.16 -21.03
CA GLU A 57 10.92 11.52 -20.75
C GLU A 57 11.48 10.56 -19.69
N GLY A 58 12.81 10.51 -19.55
CA GLY A 58 13.48 9.69 -18.57
C GLY A 58 13.83 8.28 -19.07
N GLU A 59 14.13 7.39 -18.14
CA GLU A 59 14.64 6.04 -18.42
C GLU A 59 14.04 5.00 -17.49
N VAL A 60 13.65 3.85 -18.07
CA VAL A 60 13.32 2.62 -17.34
C VAL A 60 14.28 1.55 -17.74
N ALA A 61 14.96 0.93 -16.76
CA ALA A 61 15.83 -0.22 -16.97
C ALA A 61 15.36 -1.43 -16.14
N ILE A 62 15.50 -2.63 -16.70
CA ILE A 62 15.22 -3.92 -16.04
C ILE A 62 16.48 -4.77 -16.15
N ASP A 63 16.98 -5.32 -15.04
CA ASP A 63 18.23 -6.08 -14.97
C ASP A 63 19.43 -5.33 -15.59
N GLY A 64 19.43 -3.99 -15.51
CA GLY A 64 20.47 -3.12 -16.06
C GLY A 64 20.33 -2.79 -17.55
N GLU A 65 19.33 -3.33 -18.24
CA GLU A 65 19.05 -3.04 -19.65
C GLU A 65 17.91 -2.01 -19.78
N VAL A 66 18.13 -0.94 -20.58
CA VAL A 66 17.10 0.08 -20.84
C VAL A 66 16.00 -0.49 -21.74
N VAL A 67 14.75 -0.45 -21.21
CA VAL A 67 13.61 -1.10 -21.85
C VAL A 67 12.61 -0.13 -22.50
N ASN A 68 12.90 1.17 -22.56
CA ASN A 68 11.98 2.20 -23.05
C ASN A 68 11.29 1.82 -24.37
N ASN A 69 12.07 1.31 -25.33
CA ASN A 69 11.62 0.98 -26.68
C ASN A 69 11.34 -0.53 -26.90
N MET A 70 11.46 -1.34 -25.84
CA MET A 70 11.18 -2.77 -25.92
C MET A 70 9.68 -3.05 -25.85
N MET A 71 9.20 -3.97 -26.68
CA MET A 71 7.83 -4.49 -26.58
C MET A 71 7.65 -5.29 -25.28
N PRO A 72 6.42 -5.38 -24.71
CA PRO A 72 6.16 -6.09 -23.46
C PRO A 72 6.75 -7.50 -23.39
N ARG A 73 6.65 -8.28 -24.48
CA ARG A 73 7.17 -9.67 -24.56
C ARG A 73 8.70 -9.78 -24.44
N GLN A 74 9.43 -8.70 -24.73
CA GLN A 74 10.89 -8.67 -24.74
C GLN A 74 11.47 -8.28 -23.36
N ARG A 75 10.65 -7.76 -22.44
CA ARG A 75 11.08 -7.22 -21.14
C ARG A 75 11.30 -8.28 -20.05
N ASN A 76 11.14 -9.56 -20.37
CA ASN A 76 11.21 -10.67 -19.39
C ASN A 76 10.40 -10.44 -18.10
N ILE A 77 9.19 -9.91 -18.25
CA ILE A 77 8.25 -9.64 -17.16
C ILE A 77 6.97 -10.44 -17.34
N ALA A 78 6.22 -10.62 -16.25
CA ALA A 78 4.86 -11.15 -16.31
C ALA A 78 3.90 -10.23 -15.57
N MET A 79 2.71 -9.99 -16.11
CA MET A 79 1.70 -9.13 -15.52
C MET A 79 0.42 -9.90 -15.21
N VAL A 80 -0.09 -9.71 -14.00
CA VAL A 80 -1.40 -10.19 -13.53
C VAL A 80 -2.33 -8.99 -13.46
N PHE A 81 -3.39 -9.02 -14.26
CA PHE A 81 -4.38 -7.94 -14.34
C PHE A 81 -5.49 -8.12 -13.32
N GLN A 82 -6.13 -7.04 -12.94
CA GLN A 82 -7.28 -7.00 -12.04
C GLN A 82 -8.43 -7.93 -12.50
N SER A 83 -8.67 -8.06 -13.80
CA SER A 83 -9.71 -8.92 -14.40
C SER A 83 -9.28 -10.37 -14.62
N TYR A 84 -8.08 -10.77 -14.13
CA TYR A 84 -7.44 -12.08 -14.36
C TYR A 84 -7.11 -12.37 -15.83
N ALA A 85 -7.78 -11.78 -16.79
CA ALA A 85 -7.61 -11.91 -18.25
C ALA A 85 -7.49 -13.38 -18.74
N LEU A 86 -8.26 -14.32 -18.15
CA LEU A 86 -8.26 -15.72 -18.54
C LEU A 86 -9.01 -15.91 -19.87
N TYR A 87 -8.50 -16.82 -20.71
CA TYR A 87 -9.16 -17.26 -21.93
C TYR A 87 -10.32 -18.21 -21.57
N PRO A 88 -11.60 -17.79 -21.74
CA PRO A 88 -12.74 -18.54 -21.20
C PRO A 88 -12.99 -19.88 -21.92
N HIS A 89 -12.54 -20.00 -23.15
CA HIS A 89 -12.69 -21.21 -24.00
C HIS A 89 -11.60 -22.27 -23.73
N MET A 90 -10.49 -21.88 -23.08
CA MET A 90 -9.38 -22.78 -22.77
C MET A 90 -9.54 -23.41 -21.38
N THR A 91 -8.95 -24.59 -21.18
CA THR A 91 -8.79 -25.22 -19.87
C THR A 91 -7.78 -24.47 -19.00
N VAL A 92 -7.65 -24.82 -17.72
CA VAL A 92 -6.59 -24.32 -16.83
C VAL A 92 -5.22 -24.59 -17.42
N ALA A 93 -4.93 -25.83 -17.82
CA ALA A 93 -3.67 -26.18 -18.47
C ALA A 93 -3.44 -25.39 -19.75
N GLY A 94 -4.50 -25.20 -20.55
CA GLY A 94 -4.44 -24.38 -21.77
C GLY A 94 -4.12 -22.92 -21.50
N ASN A 95 -4.74 -22.33 -20.48
CA ASN A 95 -4.45 -20.96 -20.04
C ASN A 95 -3.00 -20.81 -19.57
N MET A 96 -2.54 -21.70 -18.69
CA MET A 96 -1.18 -21.63 -18.13
C MET A 96 -0.11 -21.82 -19.20
N GLY A 97 -0.25 -22.82 -20.08
CA GLY A 97 0.73 -23.14 -21.11
C GLY A 97 0.65 -22.29 -22.39
N PHE A 98 -0.27 -21.32 -22.46
CA PHE A 98 -0.52 -20.57 -23.70
C PHE A 98 0.70 -19.78 -24.18
N SER A 99 1.37 -19.08 -23.27
CA SER A 99 2.55 -18.26 -23.60
C SER A 99 3.71 -19.12 -24.11
N LEU A 100 4.01 -20.25 -23.44
CA LEU A 100 5.08 -21.15 -23.86
C LEU A 100 4.85 -21.70 -25.25
N LYS A 101 3.57 -22.05 -25.60
CA LYS A 101 3.21 -22.50 -26.95
C LYS A 101 3.43 -21.41 -28.00
N LEU A 102 3.15 -20.13 -27.67
CA LEU A 102 3.40 -19.01 -28.59
C LEU A 102 4.90 -18.77 -28.80
N ASP A 103 5.70 -19.03 -27.77
CA ASP A 103 7.16 -18.89 -27.80
C ASP A 103 7.82 -20.13 -28.48
N GLY A 104 7.04 -21.12 -28.92
CA GLY A 104 7.50 -22.26 -29.70
C GLY A 104 7.96 -23.47 -28.89
N ALA A 105 7.71 -23.51 -27.57
CA ALA A 105 8.02 -24.66 -26.73
C ALA A 105 7.25 -25.93 -27.20
N ASP A 106 7.89 -27.09 -27.09
CA ASP A 106 7.26 -28.33 -27.46
C ASP A 106 6.17 -28.77 -26.46
N LYS A 107 5.34 -29.75 -26.86
CA LYS A 107 4.21 -30.17 -26.00
C LYS A 107 4.64 -30.83 -24.70
N ALA A 108 5.78 -31.50 -24.66
CA ALA A 108 6.29 -32.18 -23.47
C ALA A 108 6.81 -31.13 -22.47
N GLU A 109 7.60 -30.18 -22.92
CA GLU A 109 8.10 -29.06 -22.15
C GLU A 109 6.95 -28.22 -21.54
N VAL A 110 5.95 -27.87 -22.36
CA VAL A 110 4.76 -27.14 -21.87
C VAL A 110 4.02 -27.94 -20.78
N ALA A 111 3.83 -29.26 -20.98
CA ALA A 111 3.15 -30.08 -20.01
C ALA A 111 3.94 -30.20 -18.71
N GLU A 112 5.25 -30.36 -18.78
CA GLU A 112 6.14 -30.44 -17.60
C GLU A 112 6.06 -29.15 -16.77
N ARG A 113 6.29 -27.99 -17.40
CA ARG A 113 6.24 -26.68 -16.72
C ARG A 113 4.86 -26.38 -16.14
N VAL A 114 3.78 -26.68 -16.88
CA VAL A 114 2.42 -26.47 -16.39
C VAL A 114 2.14 -27.37 -15.16
N ASN A 115 2.56 -28.64 -15.18
CA ASN A 115 2.36 -29.53 -14.05
C ASN A 115 3.18 -29.11 -12.81
N GLU A 116 4.42 -28.65 -13.00
CA GLU A 116 5.26 -28.11 -11.94
C GLU A 116 4.58 -26.94 -11.25
N VAL A 117 4.17 -25.93 -12.04
CA VAL A 117 3.52 -24.72 -11.51
C VAL A 117 2.13 -25.03 -10.93
N ALA A 118 1.39 -25.97 -11.52
CA ALA A 118 0.10 -26.40 -10.99
C ALA A 118 0.22 -27.00 -9.57
N LYS A 119 1.25 -27.81 -9.32
CA LYS A 119 1.55 -28.33 -7.96
C LYS A 119 1.86 -27.20 -6.98
N ILE A 120 2.65 -26.19 -7.41
CA ILE A 120 2.99 -25.04 -6.59
C ILE A 120 1.74 -24.29 -6.15
N LEU A 121 0.73 -24.18 -7.04
CA LEU A 121 -0.50 -23.40 -6.86
C LEU A 121 -1.70 -24.25 -6.40
N ALA A 122 -1.51 -25.53 -6.13
CA ALA A 122 -2.58 -26.49 -5.80
C ALA A 122 -3.71 -26.49 -6.86
N LEU A 123 -3.34 -26.53 -8.15
CA LEU A 123 -4.24 -26.58 -9.30
C LEU A 123 -4.19 -27.90 -10.06
N ASP A 124 -3.40 -28.87 -9.62
CA ASP A 124 -3.16 -30.18 -10.27
C ASP A 124 -4.45 -30.93 -10.58
N SER A 125 -5.43 -30.92 -9.67
CA SER A 125 -6.74 -31.56 -9.87
C SER A 125 -7.72 -30.75 -10.74
N LEU A 126 -7.33 -29.57 -11.17
CA LEU A 126 -8.20 -28.61 -11.89
C LEU A 126 -7.75 -28.33 -13.33
N LEU A 127 -6.66 -28.99 -13.79
CA LEU A 127 -6.01 -28.69 -15.08
C LEU A 127 -6.94 -28.79 -16.30
N ASP A 128 -7.93 -29.68 -16.27
CA ASP A 128 -8.89 -29.91 -17.37
C ASP A 128 -10.13 -29.01 -17.28
N ARG A 129 -10.32 -28.27 -16.18
CA ARG A 129 -11.46 -27.38 -16.00
C ARG A 129 -11.31 -26.09 -16.80
N LYS A 130 -12.45 -25.47 -17.14
CA LYS A 130 -12.52 -24.14 -17.75
C LYS A 130 -12.74 -23.07 -16.67
N PRO A 131 -12.38 -21.78 -16.94
CA PRO A 131 -12.55 -20.68 -15.98
C PRO A 131 -13.95 -20.54 -15.37
N ALA A 132 -15.00 -20.83 -16.13
CA ALA A 132 -16.39 -20.80 -15.65
C ALA A 132 -16.69 -21.82 -14.53
N GLN A 133 -15.88 -22.86 -14.38
CA GLN A 133 -16.02 -23.94 -13.41
C GLN A 133 -15.17 -23.70 -12.14
N LEU A 134 -14.53 -22.54 -12.05
CA LEU A 134 -13.59 -22.21 -10.98
C LEU A 134 -14.17 -21.13 -10.03
N SER A 135 -13.78 -21.21 -8.76
CA SER A 135 -14.01 -20.11 -7.81
C SER A 135 -13.14 -18.90 -8.14
N GLY A 136 -13.43 -17.73 -7.51
CA GLY A 136 -12.63 -16.52 -7.67
C GLY A 136 -11.14 -16.73 -7.40
N GLY A 137 -10.81 -17.33 -6.24
CA GLY A 137 -9.42 -17.62 -5.87
C GLY A 137 -8.75 -18.64 -6.79
N GLN A 138 -9.50 -19.66 -7.29
CA GLN A 138 -8.95 -20.59 -8.28
C GLN A 138 -8.64 -19.89 -9.61
N ARG A 139 -9.51 -18.99 -10.08
CA ARG A 139 -9.23 -18.17 -11.28
C ARG A 139 -7.99 -17.31 -11.10
N GLN A 140 -7.82 -16.71 -9.93
CA GLN A 140 -6.64 -15.92 -9.61
C GLN A 140 -5.36 -16.78 -9.63
N ARG A 141 -5.35 -17.94 -8.99
CA ARG A 141 -4.21 -18.87 -9.04
C ARG A 141 -3.87 -19.27 -10.48
N VAL A 142 -4.87 -19.47 -11.34
CA VAL A 142 -4.63 -19.73 -12.77
C VAL A 142 -3.98 -18.53 -13.45
N ALA A 143 -4.42 -17.30 -13.16
CA ALA A 143 -3.80 -16.09 -13.70
C ALA A 143 -2.34 -15.95 -13.25
N MET A 144 -2.04 -16.25 -11.98
CA MET A 144 -0.67 -16.31 -11.44
C MET A 144 0.13 -17.41 -12.15
N GLY A 145 -0.45 -18.60 -12.33
CA GLY A 145 0.18 -19.71 -13.03
C GLY A 145 0.60 -19.38 -14.46
N ARG A 146 -0.23 -18.63 -15.19
CA ARG A 146 0.12 -18.12 -16.54
C ARG A 146 1.38 -17.25 -16.53
N SER A 147 1.60 -16.53 -15.45
CA SER A 147 2.77 -15.67 -15.27
C SER A 147 4.00 -16.45 -14.83
N ILE A 148 3.86 -17.37 -13.89
CA ILE A 148 4.94 -18.16 -13.29
C ILE A 148 5.59 -19.14 -14.28
N VAL A 149 4.81 -19.74 -15.17
CA VAL A 149 5.33 -20.73 -16.15
C VAL A 149 6.40 -20.13 -17.07
N ARG A 150 6.44 -18.82 -17.23
CA ARG A 150 7.43 -18.09 -18.05
C ARG A 150 8.76 -17.85 -17.36
N ASP A 151 8.82 -18.09 -16.04
CA ASP A 151 10.00 -17.77 -15.21
C ASP A 151 10.51 -16.33 -15.39
N PRO A 152 9.67 -15.31 -15.17
CA PRO A 152 10.04 -13.93 -15.42
C PRO A 152 10.97 -13.40 -14.33
N SER A 153 11.82 -12.40 -14.64
CA SER A 153 12.62 -11.71 -13.64
C SER A 153 11.81 -10.78 -12.73
N VAL A 154 10.65 -10.31 -13.21
CA VAL A 154 9.76 -9.41 -12.46
C VAL A 154 8.29 -9.79 -12.65
N PHE A 155 7.54 -9.85 -11.56
CA PHE A 155 6.09 -9.91 -11.55
C PHE A 155 5.48 -8.53 -11.34
N LEU A 156 4.50 -8.17 -12.15
CA LEU A 156 3.71 -6.94 -12.03
C LEU A 156 2.26 -7.31 -11.70
N PHE A 157 1.73 -6.82 -10.59
CA PHE A 157 0.37 -7.08 -10.14
C PHE A 157 -0.44 -5.79 -10.14
N ASP A 158 -1.52 -5.70 -10.94
CA ASP A 158 -2.44 -4.55 -11.00
C ASP A 158 -3.72 -4.89 -10.24
N GLU A 159 -3.80 -4.56 -8.96
CA GLU A 159 -4.92 -4.78 -8.04
C GLU A 159 -5.50 -6.22 -8.09
N PRO A 160 -4.68 -7.27 -7.93
CA PRO A 160 -5.12 -8.63 -8.23
C PRO A 160 -6.18 -9.18 -7.26
N LEU A 161 -6.33 -8.60 -6.06
CA LEU A 161 -7.25 -9.06 -5.02
C LEU A 161 -8.55 -8.25 -4.93
N SER A 162 -8.69 -7.16 -5.68
CA SER A 162 -9.82 -6.21 -5.57
C SER A 162 -11.20 -6.85 -5.80
N ASN A 163 -11.27 -7.90 -6.66
CA ASN A 163 -12.51 -8.58 -7.02
C ASN A 163 -12.85 -9.78 -6.10
N LEU A 164 -12.17 -9.95 -4.97
CA LEU A 164 -12.37 -11.04 -4.03
C LEU A 164 -13.14 -10.57 -2.78
N ASP A 165 -13.93 -11.49 -2.20
CA ASP A 165 -14.51 -11.28 -0.87
C ASP A 165 -13.43 -11.19 0.22
N ALA A 166 -13.78 -10.62 1.38
CA ALA A 166 -12.83 -10.35 2.47
C ALA A 166 -12.11 -11.62 2.97
N LYS A 167 -12.82 -12.76 3.12
CA LYS A 167 -12.25 -14.01 3.60
C LYS A 167 -11.23 -14.57 2.60
N LEU A 168 -11.58 -14.57 1.33
CA LEU A 168 -10.73 -15.08 0.26
C LEU A 168 -9.51 -14.15 0.07
N ARG A 169 -9.67 -12.84 0.24
CA ARG A 169 -8.57 -11.86 0.18
C ARG A 169 -7.50 -12.14 1.24
N VAL A 170 -7.91 -12.42 2.50
CA VAL A 170 -6.98 -12.80 3.58
C VAL A 170 -6.18 -14.04 3.20
N GLN A 171 -6.85 -15.09 2.70
CA GLN A 171 -6.18 -16.33 2.27
C GLN A 171 -5.20 -16.07 1.12
N MET A 172 -5.61 -15.30 0.11
CA MET A 172 -4.79 -15.04 -1.08
C MET A 172 -3.57 -14.17 -0.78
N ARG A 173 -3.66 -13.23 0.17
CA ARG A 173 -2.48 -12.47 0.64
C ARG A 173 -1.41 -13.41 1.20
N ALA A 174 -1.81 -14.33 2.09
CA ALA A 174 -0.88 -15.31 2.67
C ALA A 174 -0.25 -16.20 1.58
N GLU A 175 -1.04 -16.63 0.58
CA GLU A 175 -0.57 -17.45 -0.53
C GLU A 175 0.44 -16.68 -1.41
N ILE A 176 0.15 -15.41 -1.76
CA ILE A 176 1.06 -14.57 -2.56
C ILE A 176 2.39 -14.34 -1.82
N LYS A 177 2.34 -13.99 -0.51
CA LYS A 177 3.58 -13.81 0.28
C LYS A 177 4.37 -15.12 0.41
N SER A 178 3.71 -16.24 0.64
CA SER A 178 4.35 -17.57 0.66
C SER A 178 4.98 -17.93 -0.69
N LEU A 179 4.31 -17.61 -1.78
CA LEU A 179 4.82 -17.83 -3.13
C LEU A 179 6.06 -16.96 -3.40
N HIS A 180 6.02 -15.67 -3.04
CA HIS A 180 7.16 -14.77 -3.14
C HIS A 180 8.38 -15.32 -2.37
N ASN A 181 8.19 -15.69 -1.12
CA ASN A 181 9.27 -16.26 -0.29
C ASN A 181 9.90 -17.53 -0.90
N ARG A 182 9.12 -18.32 -1.62
CA ARG A 182 9.60 -19.55 -2.28
C ARG A 182 10.32 -19.28 -3.60
N LEU A 183 9.83 -18.33 -4.39
CA LEU A 183 10.38 -18.02 -5.72
C LEU A 183 11.55 -17.03 -5.64
N GLY A 184 11.57 -16.12 -4.67
CA GLY A 184 12.57 -15.05 -4.54
C GLY A 184 12.57 -14.08 -5.73
N THR A 185 11.48 -14.00 -6.49
CA THR A 185 11.37 -13.16 -7.69
C THR A 185 10.89 -11.75 -7.29
N THR A 186 11.41 -10.72 -7.96
CA THR A 186 11.00 -9.33 -7.73
C THR A 186 9.52 -9.12 -8.06
N ILE A 187 8.79 -8.46 -7.18
CA ILE A 187 7.36 -8.16 -7.35
C ILE A 187 7.13 -6.65 -7.25
N VAL A 188 6.41 -6.08 -8.23
CA VAL A 188 5.79 -4.75 -8.12
C VAL A 188 4.29 -4.95 -8.05
N TYR A 189 3.69 -4.55 -6.95
CA TYR A 189 2.29 -4.79 -6.64
C TYR A 189 1.55 -3.47 -6.46
N VAL A 190 0.44 -3.28 -7.16
CA VAL A 190 -0.45 -2.11 -7.01
C VAL A 190 -1.67 -2.51 -6.19
N THR A 191 -2.00 -1.73 -5.20
CA THR A 191 -3.24 -1.89 -4.42
C THR A 191 -3.74 -0.54 -3.91
N HIS A 192 -5.02 -0.49 -3.56
CA HIS A 192 -5.62 0.56 -2.75
C HIS A 192 -5.93 0.07 -1.32
N ASP A 193 -5.69 -1.21 -1.02
CA ASP A 193 -5.90 -1.81 0.31
C ASP A 193 -4.62 -1.68 1.15
N GLN A 194 -4.71 -0.88 2.21
CA GLN A 194 -3.57 -0.63 3.11
C GLN A 194 -3.11 -1.90 3.82
N ILE A 195 -4.04 -2.80 4.17
CA ILE A 195 -3.69 -4.06 4.86
C ILE A 195 -2.86 -4.95 3.93
N GLU A 196 -3.15 -4.95 2.62
CA GLU A 196 -2.32 -5.66 1.63
C GLU A 196 -0.89 -5.11 1.63
N ALA A 197 -0.75 -3.79 1.56
CA ALA A 197 0.55 -3.13 1.58
C ALA A 197 1.32 -3.42 2.88
N MET A 198 0.70 -3.20 4.03
CA MET A 198 1.33 -3.39 5.35
C MET A 198 1.75 -4.83 5.62
N THR A 199 1.01 -5.83 5.08
CA THR A 199 1.26 -7.24 5.40
C THR A 199 2.15 -7.97 4.41
N MET A 200 2.24 -7.50 3.16
CA MET A 200 2.97 -8.22 2.11
C MET A 200 4.28 -7.53 1.69
N ALA A 201 4.34 -6.20 1.77
CA ALA A 201 5.48 -5.46 1.25
C ALA A 201 6.77 -5.67 2.07
N ASP A 202 7.91 -5.68 1.37
CA ASP A 202 9.20 -5.40 1.99
C ASP A 202 9.42 -3.87 2.03
N ARG A 203 8.97 -3.14 0.98
CA ARG A 203 8.87 -1.68 0.96
C ARG A 203 7.56 -1.23 0.33
N ILE A 204 7.01 -0.14 0.87
CA ILE A 204 5.85 0.56 0.32
C ILE A 204 6.32 1.85 -0.34
N VAL A 205 5.74 2.18 -1.49
CA VAL A 205 5.86 3.48 -2.17
C VAL A 205 4.51 4.16 -2.05
N VAL A 206 4.44 5.23 -1.28
CA VAL A 206 3.24 6.06 -1.16
C VAL A 206 3.27 7.10 -2.26
N MET A 207 2.26 7.08 -3.13
CA MET A 207 2.16 7.99 -4.28
C MET A 207 0.98 8.96 -4.14
N ASN A 208 1.21 10.20 -4.53
CA ASN A 208 0.18 11.24 -4.60
C ASN A 208 0.39 12.11 -5.84
N ALA A 209 -0.66 12.38 -6.61
CA ALA A 209 -0.64 13.26 -7.78
C ALA A 209 0.57 13.03 -8.73
N GLY A 210 0.97 11.78 -8.95
CA GLY A 210 2.07 11.41 -9.85
C GLY A 210 3.47 11.48 -9.23
N THR A 211 3.59 11.86 -7.96
CA THR A 211 4.86 11.93 -7.22
C THR A 211 4.95 10.87 -6.14
N ILE A 212 6.15 10.58 -5.68
CA ILE A 212 6.41 9.72 -4.52
C ILE A 212 6.49 10.62 -3.28
N GLU A 213 5.63 10.38 -2.31
CA GLU A 213 5.62 11.09 -1.03
C GLU A 213 6.62 10.49 -0.04
N GLN A 214 6.65 9.16 0.06
CA GLN A 214 7.57 8.44 0.93
C GLN A 214 7.78 7.01 0.44
N VAL A 215 8.98 6.45 0.69
CA VAL A 215 9.32 5.05 0.43
C VAL A 215 10.02 4.49 1.65
N GLY A 216 9.59 3.32 2.13
CA GLY A 216 10.20 2.67 3.29
C GLY A 216 9.57 1.34 3.65
N ALA A 217 10.05 0.70 4.73
CA ALA A 217 9.40 -0.48 5.29
C ALA A 217 8.01 -0.11 5.84
N PRO A 218 7.04 -1.04 5.82
CA PRO A 218 5.66 -0.74 6.22
C PRO A 218 5.54 -0.05 7.59
N LEU A 219 6.18 -0.58 8.62
CA LEU A 219 6.12 -0.02 9.96
C LEU A 219 6.84 1.33 10.07
N ASP A 220 7.95 1.53 9.35
CA ASP A 220 8.65 2.82 9.35
C ASP A 220 7.77 3.95 8.80
N LEU A 221 6.99 3.65 7.73
CA LEU A 221 6.05 4.61 7.16
C LEU A 221 4.87 4.91 8.09
N TYR A 222 4.42 3.89 8.82
CA TYR A 222 3.33 4.02 9.79
C TYR A 222 3.74 4.81 11.01
N ASP A 223 4.90 4.47 11.59
CA ASP A 223 5.42 5.05 12.83
C ASP A 223 6.09 6.42 12.59
N GLN A 224 6.65 6.63 11.38
CA GLN A 224 7.40 7.84 11.05
C GLN A 224 6.98 8.42 9.69
N PRO A 225 5.72 8.88 9.55
CA PRO A 225 5.26 9.51 8.32
C PRO A 225 6.04 10.80 8.05
N ALA A 226 6.51 10.98 6.80
CA ALA A 226 7.32 12.14 6.43
C ALA A 226 6.50 13.43 6.31
N ASN A 227 5.20 13.32 6.09
CA ASN A 227 4.31 14.47 5.94
C ASN A 227 2.86 14.12 6.32
N LEU A 228 2.00 15.14 6.37
CA LEU A 228 0.58 15.03 6.70
C LEU A 228 -0.16 14.05 5.79
N PHE A 229 0.17 14.04 4.49
CA PHE A 229 -0.46 13.15 3.54
C PHE A 229 -0.22 11.67 3.89
N VAL A 230 1.02 11.29 4.15
CA VAL A 230 1.37 9.90 4.54
C VAL A 230 0.75 9.54 5.89
N ALA A 231 0.75 10.46 6.86
CA ALA A 231 0.16 10.29 8.19
C ALA A 231 -1.35 9.98 8.12
N GLU A 232 -2.07 10.72 7.26
CA GLU A 232 -3.51 10.55 7.05
C GLU A 232 -3.83 9.33 6.19
N PHE A 233 -3.02 9.11 5.13
CA PHE A 233 -3.27 8.04 4.18
C PHE A 233 -3.04 6.65 4.77
N LEU A 234 -2.02 6.45 5.62
CA LEU A 234 -1.72 5.16 6.26
C LEU A 234 -2.38 5.06 7.64
N GLY A 235 -3.14 3.97 7.82
CA GLY A 235 -3.87 3.68 9.05
C GLY A 235 -5.38 3.72 8.86
N SER A 236 -6.08 2.82 9.58
CA SER A 236 -7.54 2.76 9.61
C SER A 236 -8.00 2.37 11.01
N PRO A 237 -8.45 3.36 11.81
CA PRO A 237 -8.71 4.77 11.45
C PRO A 237 -7.43 5.57 11.14
N SER A 238 -7.59 6.69 10.43
CA SER A 238 -6.48 7.62 10.13
C SER A 238 -5.92 8.30 11.37
N MET A 239 -4.68 8.81 11.28
CA MET A 239 -4.08 9.62 12.34
C MET A 239 -4.96 10.84 12.65
N ASN A 240 -5.14 11.16 13.93
CA ASN A 240 -5.73 12.43 14.33
C ASN A 240 -4.75 13.55 14.02
N LEU A 241 -5.21 14.58 13.33
CA LEU A 241 -4.45 15.78 12.99
C LEU A 241 -5.14 16.96 13.64
N ILE A 242 -4.46 17.63 14.56
CA ILE A 242 -5.02 18.69 15.41
C ILE A 242 -4.16 19.94 15.27
N ASP A 243 -4.75 21.02 14.82
CA ASP A 243 -4.02 22.28 14.61
C ASP A 243 -3.65 22.96 15.93
N GLY A 244 -2.49 23.61 15.94
CA GLY A 244 -1.96 24.31 17.09
C GLY A 244 -0.94 25.37 16.71
N THR A 245 -0.43 26.05 17.73
CA THR A 245 0.62 27.06 17.57
C THR A 245 1.72 26.85 18.61
N ILE A 246 2.92 27.28 18.29
CA ILE A 246 4.04 27.26 19.23
C ILE A 246 4.01 28.50 20.11
N SER A 247 3.96 28.29 21.41
CA SER A 247 4.04 29.37 22.43
C SER A 247 5.45 29.95 22.56
N ASP A 248 5.60 31.06 23.26
CA ASP A 248 6.90 31.67 23.60
C ASP A 248 7.79 30.74 24.44
N SER A 249 7.18 29.78 25.18
CA SER A 249 7.90 28.77 25.98
C SER A 249 8.32 27.54 25.15
N GLY A 250 8.03 27.48 23.82
CA GLY A 250 8.31 26.32 22.98
C GLY A 250 7.32 25.15 23.18
N THR A 251 6.15 25.42 23.73
CA THR A 251 5.07 24.44 23.94
C THR A 251 4.06 24.54 22.83
N VAL A 252 3.55 23.41 22.33
CA VAL A 252 2.43 23.36 21.38
C VAL A 252 1.14 23.69 22.14
N VAL A 253 0.43 24.71 21.71
CA VAL A 253 -0.90 25.10 22.22
C VAL A 253 -1.94 24.71 21.16
N LEU A 254 -2.80 23.76 21.47
CA LEU A 254 -3.89 23.32 20.59
C LEU A 254 -5.08 24.29 20.65
N GLY A 255 -5.96 24.25 19.64
CA GLY A 255 -7.16 25.09 19.59
C GLY A 255 -8.08 24.92 20.81
N SER A 256 -8.06 23.77 21.47
CA SER A 256 -8.75 23.48 22.74
C SER A 256 -8.15 24.16 23.97
N GLY A 257 -7.01 24.85 23.83
CA GLY A 257 -6.24 25.46 24.92
C GLY A 257 -5.34 24.44 25.66
N LEU A 258 -5.23 23.22 25.20
CA LEU A 258 -4.31 22.24 25.78
C LEU A 258 -2.87 22.52 25.34
N GLU A 259 -1.95 22.36 26.29
CA GLU A 259 -0.52 22.58 26.08
C GLU A 259 0.26 21.28 26.13
N LEU A 260 1.15 21.07 25.15
CA LEU A 260 2.02 19.90 25.07
C LEU A 260 3.47 20.34 24.85
N SER A 261 4.35 19.97 25.78
CA SER A 261 5.79 20.19 25.63
C SER A 261 6.45 19.01 24.90
N LEU A 262 6.78 19.19 23.62
CA LEU A 262 7.45 18.19 22.78
C LEU A 262 8.98 18.37 22.74
N GLY A 263 9.51 19.46 23.34
CA GLY A 263 10.96 19.73 23.37
C GLY A 263 11.54 20.17 22.03
N ALA A 264 10.68 20.50 21.06
CA ALA A 264 11.12 20.97 19.76
C ALA A 264 11.59 22.44 19.84
N SER A 265 12.76 22.75 19.27
CA SER A 265 13.28 24.12 19.17
C SER A 265 12.63 24.85 17.99
N LEU A 266 11.32 25.07 18.06
CA LEU A 266 10.55 25.74 17.02
C LEU A 266 10.36 27.22 17.38
N ARG A 267 10.14 28.04 16.34
CA ARG A 267 9.92 29.48 16.49
C ARG A 267 8.55 29.73 17.12
N ALA A 268 8.49 30.58 18.15
CA ALA A 268 7.23 31.04 18.73
C ALA A 268 6.30 31.65 17.65
N GLY A 269 5.02 31.35 17.74
CA GLY A 269 4.00 31.75 16.78
C GLY A 269 3.95 30.92 15.50
N ALA A 270 4.79 29.87 15.35
CA ALA A 270 4.68 28.96 14.21
C ALA A 270 3.37 28.14 14.28
N GLU A 271 2.67 28.04 13.16
CA GLU A 271 1.51 27.16 12.98
C GLU A 271 1.98 25.73 12.78
N VAL A 272 1.45 24.80 13.56
CA VAL A 272 1.83 23.38 13.55
C VAL A 272 0.59 22.51 13.62
N THR A 273 0.68 21.31 13.06
CA THR A 273 -0.36 20.28 13.19
C THR A 273 0.21 19.14 14.02
N LEU A 274 -0.45 18.83 15.13
CA LEU A 274 -0.14 17.68 15.99
C LEU A 274 -0.79 16.42 15.40
N GLY A 275 0.00 15.38 15.14
CA GLY A 275 -0.46 14.07 14.72
C GLY A 275 -0.37 13.06 15.86
N ILE A 276 -1.45 12.29 16.10
CA ILE A 276 -1.44 11.15 17.01
C ILE A 276 -2.34 10.03 16.49
N ARG A 277 -1.84 8.79 16.52
CA ARG A 277 -2.62 7.63 16.11
C ARG A 277 -3.75 7.32 17.09
N PRO A 278 -4.94 6.85 16.63
CA PRO A 278 -6.08 6.53 17.48
C PRO A 278 -5.79 5.53 18.60
N GLU A 279 -4.95 4.52 18.34
CA GLU A 279 -4.56 3.47 19.28
C GLU A 279 -3.59 3.95 20.37
N TYR A 280 -2.94 5.11 20.19
CA TYR A 280 -2.03 5.70 21.17
C TYR A 280 -2.71 6.71 22.12
N ILE A 281 -4.02 6.90 21.95
CA ILE A 281 -4.82 7.69 22.89
C ILE A 281 -5.45 6.75 23.91
N SER A 282 -5.09 6.93 25.19
CA SER A 282 -5.53 6.07 26.29
C SER A 282 -6.73 6.65 27.03
N LEU A 283 -7.60 5.78 27.55
CA LEU A 283 -8.67 6.13 28.51
C LEU A 283 -8.21 6.02 29.97
N SER A 284 -6.96 5.64 30.22
CA SER A 284 -6.35 5.56 31.55
C SER A 284 -5.11 6.42 31.60
N ASP A 285 -4.75 6.87 32.80
CA ASP A 285 -3.60 7.71 33.02
C ASP A 285 -2.29 7.01 32.61
N THR A 286 -1.64 7.55 31.59
CA THR A 286 -0.33 7.12 31.07
C THR A 286 0.77 8.14 31.38
N GLY A 287 0.48 9.19 32.18
CA GLY A 287 1.41 10.27 32.47
C GLY A 287 1.59 11.29 31.33
N GLY A 288 0.78 11.18 30.24
CA GLY A 288 0.80 12.10 29.12
C GLY A 288 -0.08 13.34 29.31
N MET A 289 -0.30 14.08 28.23
CA MET A 289 -1.23 15.20 28.19
C MET A 289 -2.65 14.70 28.41
N LYS A 290 -3.33 15.26 29.41
CA LYS A 290 -4.72 14.92 29.75
C LYS A 290 -5.70 15.90 29.11
N ALA A 291 -6.72 15.38 28.47
CA ALA A 291 -7.85 16.16 27.96
C ALA A 291 -9.17 15.60 28.45
N ARG A 292 -10.17 16.47 28.69
CA ARG A 292 -11.53 16.08 28.97
C ARG A 292 -12.38 16.29 27.75
N CYS A 293 -13.01 15.21 27.26
CA CYS A 293 -13.72 15.19 25.98
C CYS A 293 -15.12 14.62 26.15
N MET A 294 -16.05 15.01 25.27
CA MET A 294 -17.40 14.45 25.21
C MET A 294 -17.47 13.36 24.14
N VAL A 295 -17.99 12.20 24.49
CA VAL A 295 -18.19 11.08 23.54
C VAL A 295 -19.35 11.40 22.60
N THR A 296 -19.09 11.42 21.28
CA THR A 296 -20.11 11.71 20.25
C THR A 296 -20.50 10.48 19.44
N VAL A 297 -19.57 9.53 19.21
CA VAL A 297 -19.83 8.29 18.49
C VAL A 297 -19.15 7.12 19.19
N ILE A 298 -19.81 5.95 19.17
CA ILE A 298 -19.24 4.67 19.66
C ILE A 298 -19.50 3.60 18.61
N GLU A 299 -18.45 3.02 18.03
CA GLU A 299 -18.51 2.01 17.00
C GLU A 299 -17.80 0.73 17.45
N PRO A 300 -18.50 -0.28 17.98
CA PRO A 300 -17.89 -1.57 18.30
C PRO A 300 -17.59 -2.35 17.02
N THR A 301 -16.32 -2.65 16.76
CA THR A 301 -15.87 -3.43 15.58
C THR A 301 -15.73 -4.93 15.88
N GLY A 302 -15.94 -5.33 17.12
CA GLY A 302 -15.74 -6.68 17.63
C GLY A 302 -14.46 -6.79 18.46
N PRO A 303 -13.27 -6.80 17.88
CA PRO A 303 -12.00 -6.84 18.63
C PRO A 303 -11.65 -5.50 19.31
N ALA A 304 -12.12 -4.39 18.76
CA ALA A 304 -11.91 -3.05 19.27
C ALA A 304 -13.22 -2.24 19.30
N THR A 305 -13.18 -1.07 19.95
CA THR A 305 -14.21 -0.05 19.88
C THR A 305 -13.60 1.25 19.43
N ILE A 306 -14.15 1.86 18.39
CA ILE A 306 -13.77 3.19 17.92
C ILE A 306 -14.67 4.19 18.63
N LEU A 307 -14.07 5.17 19.30
CA LEU A 307 -14.74 6.31 19.88
C LEU A 307 -14.42 7.56 19.09
N VAL A 308 -15.43 8.37 18.78
CA VAL A 308 -15.19 9.75 18.34
C VAL A 308 -15.60 10.66 19.50
N VAL A 309 -14.68 11.52 19.90
CA VAL A 309 -14.87 12.46 21.01
C VAL A 309 -14.67 13.90 20.52
N GLU A 310 -15.32 14.84 21.15
CA GLU A 310 -15.11 16.27 20.95
C GLU A 310 -14.18 16.83 22.04
N MET A 311 -13.08 17.43 21.62
CA MET A 311 -12.07 18.11 22.42
C MET A 311 -12.04 19.60 22.03
N GLY A 312 -12.84 20.43 22.70
CA GLY A 312 -13.14 21.77 22.23
C GLY A 312 -13.94 21.69 20.91
N ASP A 313 -13.44 22.36 19.87
CA ASP A 313 -14.06 22.33 18.52
C ASP A 313 -13.51 21.18 17.64
N GLU A 314 -12.52 20.43 18.15
CA GLU A 314 -11.85 19.36 17.40
C GLU A 314 -12.49 18.00 17.65
N LYS A 315 -12.55 17.16 16.60
CA LYS A 315 -12.97 15.76 16.69
C LYS A 315 -11.74 14.87 16.75
N VAL A 316 -11.68 14.01 17.76
CA VAL A 316 -10.59 13.07 17.99
C VAL A 316 -11.14 11.66 17.95
N THR A 317 -10.52 10.79 17.15
CA THR A 317 -10.84 9.37 17.05
C THR A 317 -9.91 8.59 17.97
N ILE A 318 -10.47 7.65 18.72
CA ILE A 318 -9.73 6.80 19.67
C ILE A 318 -10.06 5.34 19.34
N GLU A 319 -9.05 4.48 19.30
CA GLU A 319 -9.24 3.04 19.16
C GLU A 319 -8.90 2.34 20.49
N VAL A 320 -9.89 1.69 21.08
CA VAL A 320 -9.74 0.98 22.35
C VAL A 320 -9.92 -0.52 22.13
N THR A 321 -8.97 -1.32 22.58
CA THR A 321 -9.10 -2.78 22.53
C THR A 321 -10.29 -3.26 23.37
N GLY A 322 -11.16 -4.06 22.76
CA GLY A 322 -12.33 -4.61 23.43
C GLY A 322 -13.55 -3.67 23.45
N ARG A 323 -14.31 -3.74 24.53
CA ARG A 323 -15.56 -2.98 24.70
C ARG A 323 -15.41 -1.91 25.73
N VAL A 324 -16.06 -0.77 25.52
CA VAL A 324 -16.13 0.34 26.49
C VAL A 324 -17.49 0.38 27.18
N ALA A 325 -17.52 0.88 28.41
CA ALA A 325 -18.78 1.03 29.18
C ALA A 325 -19.42 2.41 28.97
N HIS A 326 -18.75 3.33 28.29
CA HIS A 326 -19.21 4.71 28.06
C HIS A 326 -20.39 4.76 27.09
N LYS A 327 -21.15 5.87 27.18
CA LYS A 327 -22.29 6.18 26.30
C LYS A 327 -22.04 7.50 25.58
N VAL A 328 -22.73 7.69 24.47
CA VAL A 328 -22.79 8.97 23.78
C VAL A 328 -23.33 10.03 24.72
N GLY A 329 -22.64 11.17 24.81
CA GLY A 329 -22.90 12.26 25.75
C GLY A 329 -22.08 12.19 27.06
N ASP A 330 -21.41 11.08 27.35
CA ASP A 330 -20.52 10.99 28.51
C ASP A 330 -19.30 11.87 28.33
N PHE A 331 -18.83 12.49 29.44
CA PHE A 331 -17.54 13.16 29.49
C PHE A 331 -16.49 12.17 30.01
N ILE A 332 -15.43 11.99 29.23
CA ILE A 332 -14.32 11.11 29.56
C ILE A 332 -13.01 11.86 29.59
N ASP A 333 -12.08 11.38 30.38
CA ASP A 333 -10.69 11.84 30.35
C ASP A 333 -9.91 10.94 29.38
N ILE A 334 -9.06 11.56 28.54
CA ILE A 334 -8.15 10.88 27.63
C ILE A 334 -6.72 11.33 27.90
N TRP A 335 -5.75 10.48 27.59
CA TRP A 335 -4.33 10.76 27.75
C TRP A 335 -3.58 10.52 26.44
N MET A 336 -2.70 11.46 26.09
CA MET A 336 -1.85 11.42 24.90
C MET A 336 -0.39 11.48 25.35
N ALA A 337 0.35 10.40 25.16
CA ALA A 337 1.75 10.32 25.51
C ALA A 337 2.61 11.00 24.44
N LYS A 338 3.55 11.85 24.84
CA LYS A 338 4.35 12.69 23.93
C LYS A 338 5.19 11.88 22.92
N GLU A 339 5.64 10.69 23.32
CA GLU A 339 6.43 9.78 22.50
C GLU A 339 5.69 9.24 21.27
N HIS A 340 4.37 9.35 21.25
CA HIS A 340 3.50 8.94 20.14
C HIS A 340 2.93 10.13 19.36
N CYS A 341 3.34 11.34 19.72
CA CYS A 341 2.93 12.56 19.04
C CYS A 341 3.95 12.92 17.96
N HIS A 342 3.43 13.32 16.80
CA HIS A 342 4.21 13.84 15.68
C HIS A 342 3.88 15.31 15.46
N LEU A 343 4.84 16.08 15.02
CA LEU A 343 4.64 17.50 14.74
C LEU A 343 4.92 17.78 13.27
N PHE A 344 3.96 18.45 12.61
CA PHE A 344 4.07 18.82 11.21
C PHE A 344 3.96 20.36 11.08
N ASP A 345 4.67 20.91 10.11
CA ASP A 345 4.44 22.29 9.68
C ASP A 345 3.10 22.36 8.92
N THR A 346 2.17 23.14 9.39
CA THR A 346 0.81 23.20 8.83
C THR A 346 0.80 23.67 7.39
N SER A 347 1.73 24.54 6.98
CA SER A 347 1.77 25.13 5.64
C SER A 347 2.36 24.21 4.59
N SER A 348 3.46 23.53 4.91
CA SER A 348 4.16 22.60 3.99
C SER A 348 3.72 21.14 4.16
N GLY A 349 3.08 20.81 5.27
CA GLY A 349 2.73 19.45 5.65
C GLY A 349 3.92 18.58 6.06
N ILE A 350 5.15 19.10 6.08
CA ILE A 350 6.37 18.33 6.37
C ILE A 350 6.52 18.11 7.88
N ARG A 351 6.97 16.92 8.25
CA ARG A 351 7.25 16.57 9.64
C ARG A 351 8.44 17.37 10.19
N LEU A 352 8.29 17.90 11.41
CA LEU A 352 9.25 18.78 12.07
C LEU A 352 10.12 18.09 13.14
N ASP A 353 9.65 17.00 13.70
CA ASP A 353 10.27 16.27 14.83
C ASP A 353 11.17 15.10 14.40
N GLN A 354 11.93 15.30 13.34
CA GLN A 354 12.87 14.30 12.78
C GLN A 354 14.20 14.24 13.54
#